data_59b3ab6db8bc4d4748233e21c8b8d713
#
_entry.id   59b3ab6db8bc4d4748233e21c8b8d713
#
_cell.length_a   1.000
_cell.length_b   1.000
_cell.length_c   1.000
_cell.angle_alpha   90.00
_cell.angle_beta   90.00
_cell.angle_gamma   90.00
#
_symmetry.space_group_name_H-M   'P 1'
#
loop_
_entity.id
_entity.type
_entity.pdbx_description
1 polymer ?
#
loop_
_entity_poly.entity_id
_entity_poly.type
_entity_poly.pdbx_seq_one_letter_code
_entity_poly.pdbx_strand_id
1 'polypeptide(L)'
;EYTGKKITFALRVYDGKTLLKEKTDYTVAYANNKDAADKNAEKKAPTVTINAKGNYKGKVVIKFTINPKNIASGDITAEDIITNVPGKLQKPVPVVTYGKTKLRNKTDFTYEYLGTTLGGYQSKGEYQIKITGCKNFTGERIVTYTLVEGTSITKAKITAPKKCSFTGELLTPDIDVKMGKEALIKGVDYEVTYSNNRDAGTATA
;
A
#
# COMPACT_ATOMS: atom_id res chain seq x y z
N GLU A 1 -7.33 -9.63 -15.73
CA GLU A 1 -6.80 -8.51 -14.95
C GLU A 1 -5.74 -9.01 -13.98
N TYR A 2 -4.76 -8.18 -13.65
CA TYR A 2 -3.73 -8.45 -12.64
C TYR A 2 -4.34 -8.73 -11.27
N THR A 3 -3.86 -9.80 -10.63
CA THR A 3 -4.36 -10.27 -9.32
C THR A 3 -3.26 -10.38 -8.25
N GLY A 4 -2.01 -10.07 -8.61
CA GLY A 4 -0.84 -10.33 -7.76
C GLY A 4 -0.40 -11.80 -7.72
N LYS A 5 -1.17 -12.71 -8.30
CA LYS A 5 -0.91 -14.16 -8.36
C LYS A 5 -0.74 -14.62 -9.81
N LYS A 6 -0.19 -15.82 -10.00
CA LYS A 6 -0.16 -16.46 -11.32
C LYS A 6 -1.57 -16.74 -11.80
N ILE A 7 -1.86 -16.38 -13.05
CA ILE A 7 -3.15 -16.56 -13.73
C ILE A 7 -3.08 -17.85 -14.55
N THR A 8 -4.03 -18.74 -14.33
CA THR A 8 -4.20 -19.98 -15.08
C THR A 8 -5.66 -20.14 -15.50
N PHE A 9 -5.90 -20.90 -16.55
CA PHE A 9 -7.24 -21.15 -17.09
C PHE A 9 -7.57 -22.63 -17.05
N ALA A 10 -8.84 -22.95 -16.87
CA ALA A 10 -9.36 -24.27 -17.15
C ALA A 10 -9.43 -24.45 -18.67
N LEU A 11 -8.53 -25.24 -19.23
CA LEU A 11 -8.46 -25.50 -20.67
C LEU A 11 -9.27 -26.72 -21.04
N ARG A 12 -9.89 -26.67 -22.21
CA ARG A 12 -10.51 -27.85 -22.87
C ARG A 12 -9.85 -28.03 -24.21
N VAL A 13 -9.22 -29.19 -24.40
CA VAL A 13 -8.50 -29.56 -25.62
C VAL A 13 -9.25 -30.71 -26.29
N TYR A 14 -9.51 -30.60 -27.58
CA TYR A 14 -10.27 -31.56 -28.33
C TYR A 14 -9.48 -32.10 -29.53
N ASP A 15 -9.66 -33.35 -29.84
CA ASP A 15 -9.37 -33.96 -31.14
C ASP A 15 -10.72 -34.25 -31.81
N GLY A 16 -11.09 -33.46 -32.79
CA GLY A 16 -12.42 -33.45 -33.36
C GLY A 16 -13.51 -33.24 -32.29
N LYS A 17 -14.30 -34.27 -32.01
CA LYS A 17 -15.35 -34.23 -30.97
C LYS A 17 -14.90 -34.83 -29.63
N THR A 18 -13.68 -35.41 -29.58
CA THR A 18 -13.18 -36.15 -28.41
C THR A 18 -12.45 -35.15 -27.47
N LEU A 19 -12.90 -35.06 -26.23
CA LEU A 19 -12.23 -34.28 -25.20
C LEU A 19 -10.98 -35.04 -24.72
N LEU A 20 -9.82 -34.40 -24.87
CA LEU A 20 -8.54 -34.93 -24.42
C LEU A 20 -8.35 -34.76 -22.91
N LYS A 21 -7.58 -35.65 -22.29
CA LYS A 21 -7.31 -35.66 -20.85
C LYS A 21 -5.94 -35.06 -20.55
N GLU A 22 -5.93 -34.02 -19.69
CA GLU A 22 -4.70 -33.46 -19.18
C GLU A 22 -3.89 -34.51 -18.41
N LYS A 23 -2.57 -34.45 -18.52
CA LYS A 23 -1.56 -35.40 -17.98
C LYS A 23 -1.47 -36.71 -18.75
N THR A 24 -2.50 -37.13 -19.46
CA THR A 24 -2.48 -38.34 -20.32
C THR A 24 -2.16 -37.95 -21.76
N ASP A 25 -2.96 -37.10 -22.37
CA ASP A 25 -2.91 -36.74 -23.77
C ASP A 25 -2.13 -35.43 -24.02
N TYR A 26 -2.06 -34.58 -23.00
CA TYR A 26 -1.30 -33.32 -23.04
C TYR A 26 -0.89 -32.87 -21.64
N THR A 27 0.04 -31.91 -21.61
CA THR A 27 0.40 -31.15 -20.42
C THR A 27 0.30 -29.64 -20.70
N VAL A 28 0.12 -28.84 -19.64
CA VAL A 28 -0.01 -27.37 -19.73
C VAL A 28 1.13 -26.71 -18.99
N ALA A 29 1.73 -25.71 -19.61
CA ALA A 29 2.73 -24.84 -19.01
C ALA A 29 2.40 -23.39 -19.25
N TYR A 30 2.63 -22.54 -18.25
CA TYR A 30 2.41 -21.10 -18.33
C TYR A 30 3.74 -20.36 -18.19
N ALA A 31 3.90 -19.25 -18.94
CA ALA A 31 5.01 -18.34 -18.76
C ALA A 31 4.49 -16.90 -18.76
N ASN A 32 5.18 -16.02 -18.01
CA ASN A 32 4.86 -14.60 -17.85
C ASN A 32 3.41 -14.35 -17.37
N ASN A 33 2.79 -15.27 -16.69
CA ASN A 33 1.37 -15.26 -16.37
C ASN A 33 1.03 -14.62 -15.00
N LYS A 34 1.89 -13.72 -14.52
CA LYS A 34 1.69 -13.02 -13.24
C LYS A 34 1.48 -11.52 -13.42
N ASP A 35 2.38 -10.88 -14.15
CA ASP A 35 2.40 -9.42 -14.30
C ASP A 35 1.55 -8.97 -15.50
N ALA A 36 1.01 -7.74 -15.42
CA ALA A 36 0.26 -7.15 -16.50
C ALA A 36 1.13 -7.00 -17.75
N ALA A 37 0.67 -7.54 -18.85
CA ALA A 37 1.32 -7.43 -20.15
C ALA A 37 0.35 -7.75 -21.28
N ASP A 38 0.51 -7.09 -22.41
CA ASP A 38 -0.24 -7.37 -23.63
C ASP A 38 0.26 -8.63 -24.34
N LYS A 39 -0.63 -9.37 -25.00
CA LYS A 39 -0.30 -10.54 -25.81
C LYS A 39 0.70 -10.29 -26.94
N ASN A 40 0.82 -9.03 -27.38
CA ASN A 40 1.75 -8.61 -28.42
C ASN A 40 3.12 -8.15 -27.86
N ALA A 41 3.30 -8.12 -26.53
CA ALA A 41 4.59 -7.83 -25.92
C ALA A 41 5.60 -8.91 -26.32
N GLU A 42 6.70 -8.53 -27.00
CA GLU A 42 7.64 -9.50 -27.61
C GLU A 42 8.12 -10.59 -26.63
N LYS A 43 8.89 -10.21 -25.61
CA LYS A 43 9.50 -11.16 -24.65
C LYS A 43 8.70 -11.39 -23.37
N LYS A 44 7.69 -10.53 -23.10
CA LYS A 44 6.93 -10.54 -21.83
C LYS A 44 5.48 -10.93 -22.02
N ALA A 45 5.05 -11.28 -23.24
CA ALA A 45 3.69 -11.74 -23.48
C ALA A 45 3.36 -12.94 -22.58
N PRO A 46 2.24 -12.89 -21.84
CA PRO A 46 1.74 -14.06 -21.12
C PRO A 46 1.40 -15.18 -22.10
N THR A 47 1.84 -16.39 -21.79
CA THR A 47 1.61 -17.55 -22.66
C THR A 47 1.10 -18.74 -21.87
N VAL A 48 0.27 -19.53 -22.53
CA VAL A 48 -0.04 -20.90 -22.17
C VAL A 48 0.46 -21.83 -23.29
N THR A 49 1.22 -22.82 -22.93
CA THR A 49 1.74 -23.84 -23.85
C THR A 49 1.07 -25.18 -23.55
N ILE A 50 0.45 -25.76 -24.55
CA ILE A 50 -0.11 -27.10 -24.52
C ILE A 50 0.90 -28.02 -25.22
N ASN A 51 1.50 -28.96 -24.50
CA ASN A 51 2.41 -29.94 -25.05
C ASN A 51 1.68 -31.27 -25.17
N ALA A 52 1.61 -31.79 -26.36
CA ALA A 52 1.02 -33.11 -26.61
C ALA A 52 1.82 -34.23 -25.94
N LYS A 53 1.12 -35.31 -25.57
CA LYS A 53 1.68 -36.47 -24.87
C LYS A 53 0.93 -37.76 -25.30
N GLY A 54 1.50 -38.91 -24.98
CA GLY A 54 0.89 -40.19 -25.30
C GLY A 54 0.81 -40.42 -26.81
N ASN A 55 -0.39 -40.57 -27.33
CA ASN A 55 -0.65 -40.77 -28.76
C ASN A 55 -0.57 -39.51 -29.61
N TYR A 56 -0.41 -38.35 -28.96
CA TYR A 56 -0.37 -37.03 -29.62
C TYR A 56 1.05 -36.47 -29.66
N LYS A 57 1.34 -35.62 -30.64
CA LYS A 57 2.66 -34.99 -30.84
C LYS A 57 2.52 -33.50 -31.10
N GLY A 58 3.57 -32.74 -30.78
CA GLY A 58 3.67 -31.30 -31.05
C GLY A 58 3.29 -30.45 -29.85
N LYS A 59 3.27 -29.13 -30.08
CA LYS A 59 2.91 -28.14 -29.08
C LYS A 59 2.13 -26.98 -29.71
N VAL A 60 1.26 -26.38 -28.92
CA VAL A 60 0.54 -25.16 -29.27
C VAL A 60 0.86 -24.12 -28.22
N VAL A 61 1.21 -22.89 -28.65
CA VAL A 61 1.46 -21.76 -27.76
C VAL A 61 0.40 -20.70 -28.03
N ILE A 62 -0.33 -20.35 -27.00
CA ILE A 62 -1.37 -19.33 -27.05
C ILE A 62 -0.91 -18.14 -26.18
N LYS A 63 -0.88 -16.96 -26.78
CA LYS A 63 -0.61 -15.71 -26.06
C LYS A 63 -1.92 -15.12 -25.55
N PHE A 64 -1.89 -14.52 -24.35
CA PHE A 64 -3.03 -13.82 -23.79
C PHE A 64 -2.61 -12.50 -23.14
N THR A 65 -3.56 -11.61 -22.86
CA THR A 65 -3.31 -10.32 -22.21
C THR A 65 -3.71 -10.40 -20.74
N ILE A 66 -2.86 -9.86 -19.86
CA ILE A 66 -3.19 -9.57 -18.47
C ILE A 66 -3.30 -8.05 -18.37
N ASN A 67 -4.51 -7.54 -18.23
CA ASN A 67 -4.75 -6.12 -18.06
C ASN A 67 -4.26 -5.64 -16.69
N PRO A 68 -3.67 -4.44 -16.61
CA PRO A 68 -3.32 -3.85 -15.33
C PRO A 68 -4.58 -3.59 -14.49
N LYS A 69 -4.42 -3.56 -13.17
CA LYS A 69 -5.49 -3.27 -12.22
C LYS A 69 -5.69 -1.77 -12.09
N ASN A 70 -6.94 -1.32 -12.10
CA ASN A 70 -7.23 0.09 -11.87
C ASN A 70 -6.97 0.44 -10.39
N ILE A 71 -6.11 1.47 -10.15
CA ILE A 71 -5.75 1.91 -8.80
C ILE A 71 -6.92 2.54 -8.04
N ALA A 72 -7.99 2.92 -8.73
CA ALA A 72 -9.23 3.39 -8.13
C ALA A 72 -10.20 2.26 -7.75
N SER A 73 -9.88 0.98 -8.02
CA SER A 73 -10.77 -0.15 -7.68
C SER A 73 -10.94 -0.30 -6.16
N GLY A 74 -12.09 -0.84 -5.74
CA GLY A 74 -12.47 -0.91 -4.32
C GLY A 74 -11.61 -1.84 -3.45
N ASP A 75 -10.83 -2.73 -4.06
CA ASP A 75 -9.88 -3.61 -3.37
C ASP A 75 -8.47 -2.99 -3.23
N ILE A 76 -8.30 -1.76 -3.69
CA ILE A 76 -7.12 -0.93 -3.44
C ILE A 76 -7.53 0.21 -2.51
N THR A 77 -6.82 0.40 -1.42
CA THR A 77 -7.07 1.47 -0.46
C THR A 77 -5.96 2.50 -0.49
N ALA A 78 -6.33 3.75 -0.36
CA ALA A 78 -5.46 4.87 -0.07
C ALA A 78 -6.28 5.84 0.79
N GLU A 79 -5.85 6.07 2.02
CA GLU A 79 -6.58 6.88 2.99
C GLU A 79 -6.18 8.35 2.87
N ASP A 80 -7.09 9.23 3.27
CA ASP A 80 -6.81 10.64 3.42
C ASP A 80 -5.77 10.87 4.51
N ILE A 81 -4.97 11.92 4.36
CA ILE A 81 -3.84 12.21 5.24
C ILE A 81 -4.14 13.52 5.99
N ILE A 82 -4.01 13.47 7.30
CA ILE A 82 -4.12 14.67 8.13
C ILE A 82 -2.79 14.85 8.87
N THR A 83 -2.20 16.04 8.80
CA THR A 83 -1.01 16.37 9.58
C THR A 83 -1.16 17.71 10.28
N ASN A 84 -0.47 17.83 11.40
CA ASN A 84 -0.56 18.94 12.33
C ASN A 84 0.82 19.63 12.44
N VAL A 85 1.31 20.25 11.36
CA VAL A 85 2.62 20.91 11.39
C VAL A 85 2.60 22.22 10.59
N PRO A 86 2.24 23.33 11.19
CA PRO A 86 2.25 24.62 10.51
C PRO A 86 3.67 25.15 10.26
N GLY A 87 3.81 25.87 9.18
CA GLY A 87 5.00 26.69 8.89
C GLY A 87 6.16 25.99 8.19
N LYS A 88 6.14 24.67 8.00
CA LYS A 88 7.15 23.92 7.25
C LYS A 88 6.53 23.25 6.03
N LEU A 89 7.32 23.14 4.94
CA LEU A 89 6.89 22.42 3.74
C LEU A 89 6.66 20.93 4.06
N GLN A 90 5.42 20.50 3.92
CA GLN A 90 5.00 19.12 4.12
C GLN A 90 4.99 18.37 2.80
N LYS A 91 5.56 17.17 2.78
CA LYS A 91 5.62 16.27 1.63
C LYS A 91 5.02 14.91 1.98
N PRO A 92 3.70 14.83 2.23
CA PRO A 92 3.07 13.59 2.63
C PRO A 92 3.16 12.55 1.50
N VAL A 93 3.53 11.33 1.87
CA VAL A 93 3.61 10.20 0.93
C VAL A 93 2.38 9.34 1.11
N PRO A 94 1.52 9.19 0.07
CA PRO A 94 0.35 8.34 0.16
C PRO A 94 0.71 6.89 0.46
N VAL A 95 -0.01 6.26 1.38
CA VAL A 95 0.07 4.82 1.63
C VAL A 95 -1.02 4.14 0.82
N VAL A 96 -0.62 3.36 -0.17
CA VAL A 96 -1.53 2.63 -1.06
C VAL A 96 -1.38 1.15 -0.82
N THR A 97 -2.50 0.42 -0.66
CA THR A 97 -2.46 -1.03 -0.46
C THR A 97 -3.40 -1.76 -1.42
N TYR A 98 -3.00 -2.95 -1.84
CA TYR A 98 -3.83 -3.90 -2.58
C TYR A 98 -4.03 -5.15 -1.72
N GLY A 99 -5.20 -5.29 -1.17
CA GLY A 99 -5.47 -6.26 -0.12
C GLY A 99 -4.55 -6.03 1.08
N LYS A 100 -3.70 -7.01 1.41
CA LYS A 100 -2.70 -6.91 2.50
C LYS A 100 -1.32 -6.40 2.03
N THR A 101 -1.15 -6.13 0.74
CA THR A 101 0.15 -5.77 0.17
C THR A 101 0.27 -4.26 0.03
N LYS A 102 1.26 -3.65 0.68
CA LYS A 102 1.60 -2.24 0.48
C LYS A 102 2.25 -2.06 -0.89
N LEU A 103 1.70 -1.17 -1.70
CA LEU A 103 2.25 -0.81 -3.01
C LEU A 103 3.45 0.13 -2.85
N ARG A 104 4.35 0.07 -3.81
CA ARG A 104 5.62 0.81 -3.78
C ARG A 104 5.57 2.02 -4.70
N ASN A 105 5.85 3.18 -4.15
CA ASN A 105 6.06 4.39 -4.92
C ASN A 105 7.16 4.21 -5.98
N LYS A 106 7.00 4.83 -7.15
CA LYS A 106 7.87 4.74 -8.34
C LYS A 106 7.92 3.35 -9.00
N THR A 107 7.29 2.35 -8.42
CA THR A 107 7.22 0.99 -8.97
C THR A 107 5.79 0.61 -9.35
N ASP A 108 4.87 0.71 -8.40
CA ASP A 108 3.49 0.29 -8.55
C ASP A 108 2.56 1.51 -8.78
N PHE A 109 2.97 2.68 -8.29
CA PHE A 109 2.32 3.97 -8.52
C PHE A 109 3.32 5.12 -8.47
N THR A 110 2.90 6.28 -8.97
CA THR A 110 3.51 7.59 -8.73
C THR A 110 2.47 8.51 -8.10
N TYR A 111 2.89 9.64 -7.56
CA TYR A 111 1.97 10.65 -7.07
C TYR A 111 2.49 12.06 -7.31
N GLU A 112 1.58 13.02 -7.37
CA GLU A 112 1.88 14.44 -7.47
C GLU A 112 0.98 15.25 -6.55
N TYR A 113 1.51 16.37 -6.05
CA TYR A 113 0.78 17.32 -5.23
C TYR A 113 0.06 18.31 -6.14
N LEU A 114 -1.27 18.38 -6.06
CA LEU A 114 -2.07 19.28 -6.88
C LEU A 114 -2.17 20.67 -6.23
N GLY A 115 -2.27 21.71 -7.07
CA GLY A 115 -2.43 23.10 -6.61
C GLY A 115 -1.19 23.73 -5.98
N THR A 116 -0.01 23.16 -6.19
CA THR A 116 1.25 23.70 -5.67
C THR A 116 2.40 23.56 -6.66
N THR A 117 3.30 24.52 -6.69
CA THR A 117 4.57 24.48 -7.42
C THR A 117 5.76 24.15 -6.51
N LEU A 118 5.55 24.08 -5.19
CA LEU A 118 6.60 23.86 -4.19
C LEU A 118 6.98 22.39 -3.98
N GLY A 119 6.26 21.46 -4.64
CA GLY A 119 6.44 20.03 -4.43
C GLY A 119 6.07 19.59 -3.01
N GLY A 120 5.01 20.17 -2.46
CA GLY A 120 4.47 19.94 -1.13
C GLY A 120 3.59 21.11 -0.67
N TYR A 121 3.09 21.06 0.57
CA TYR A 121 2.17 22.05 1.13
C TYR A 121 2.71 22.67 2.41
N GLN A 122 2.47 23.94 2.62
CA GLN A 122 3.04 24.69 3.76
C GLN A 122 2.00 25.43 4.60
N SER A 123 0.89 25.82 4.00
CA SER A 123 -0.17 26.59 4.68
C SER A 123 -1.29 25.67 5.14
N LYS A 124 -2.00 26.06 6.20
CA LYS A 124 -3.25 25.41 6.62
C LYS A 124 -4.21 25.32 5.43
N GLY A 125 -4.84 24.18 5.24
CA GLY A 125 -5.82 23.98 4.19
C GLY A 125 -6.06 22.51 3.88
N GLU A 126 -6.99 22.29 2.97
CA GLU A 126 -7.28 21.00 2.37
C GLU A 126 -6.71 20.99 0.95
N TYR A 127 -6.01 19.94 0.62
CA TYR A 127 -5.28 19.78 -0.62
C TYR A 127 -5.55 18.40 -1.22
N GLN A 128 -5.12 18.22 -2.45
CA GLN A 128 -5.29 16.95 -3.16
C GLN A 128 -3.94 16.40 -3.61
N ILE A 129 -3.78 15.09 -3.46
CA ILE A 129 -2.65 14.35 -3.99
C ILE A 129 -3.20 13.36 -5.00
N LYS A 130 -2.75 13.48 -6.25
CA LYS A 130 -3.11 12.55 -7.31
C LYS A 130 -2.15 11.38 -7.32
N ILE A 131 -2.69 10.18 -7.27
CA ILE A 131 -1.97 8.91 -7.36
C ILE A 131 -2.24 8.32 -8.74
N THR A 132 -1.21 7.95 -9.47
CA THR A 132 -1.30 7.35 -10.81
C THR A 132 -0.68 5.95 -10.79
N GLY A 133 -1.43 4.95 -11.22
CA GLY A 133 -0.97 3.57 -11.30
C GLY A 133 0.14 3.37 -12.34
N CYS A 134 1.07 2.45 -12.06
CA CYS A 134 2.20 2.09 -12.93
C CYS A 134 2.32 0.58 -13.07
N LYS A 135 2.84 0.10 -14.22
CA LYS A 135 3.13 -1.32 -14.50
C LYS A 135 1.90 -2.22 -14.37
N ASN A 136 1.79 -2.91 -13.22
CA ASN A 136 0.65 -3.80 -12.93
C ASN A 136 -0.63 -3.04 -12.55
N PHE A 137 -0.51 -1.73 -12.38
CA PHE A 137 -1.61 -0.84 -12.03
C PHE A 137 -1.80 0.26 -13.07
N THR A 138 -3.01 0.77 -13.20
CA THR A 138 -3.40 1.83 -14.14
C THR A 138 -4.44 2.74 -13.49
N GLY A 139 -4.79 3.81 -14.18
CA GLY A 139 -5.79 4.78 -13.72
C GLY A 139 -5.24 5.72 -12.66
N GLU A 140 -6.13 6.52 -12.13
CA GLU A 140 -5.82 7.58 -11.17
C GLU A 140 -6.74 7.51 -9.96
N ARG A 141 -6.25 7.99 -8.81
CA ARG A 141 -6.99 8.18 -7.57
C ARG A 141 -6.55 9.47 -6.92
N ILE A 142 -7.50 10.19 -6.36
CA ILE A 142 -7.23 11.37 -5.53
C ILE A 142 -7.37 10.95 -4.06
N VAL A 143 -6.45 11.43 -3.23
CA VAL A 143 -6.56 11.41 -1.77
C VAL A 143 -6.51 12.84 -1.26
N THR A 144 -7.26 13.11 -0.21
CA THR A 144 -7.26 14.40 0.46
C THR A 144 -6.09 14.48 1.44
N TYR A 145 -5.41 15.62 1.45
CA TYR A 145 -4.42 15.95 2.45
C TYR A 145 -4.85 17.20 3.19
N THR A 146 -5.11 17.08 4.49
CA THR A 146 -5.50 18.21 5.33
C THR A 146 -4.31 18.63 6.20
N LEU A 147 -3.87 19.87 6.03
CA LEU A 147 -2.87 20.49 6.88
C LEU A 147 -3.58 21.39 7.88
N VAL A 148 -3.60 20.98 9.14
CA VAL A 148 -4.24 21.72 10.21
C VAL A 148 -3.23 22.54 11.00
N GLU A 149 -3.68 23.67 11.53
CA GLU A 149 -2.88 24.49 12.43
C GLU A 149 -2.80 23.81 13.79
N GLY A 150 -1.58 23.57 14.29
CA GLY A 150 -1.37 23.00 15.61
C GLY A 150 -1.83 23.95 16.72
N THR A 151 -2.65 23.44 17.62
CA THR A 151 -2.97 24.14 18.85
C THR A 151 -1.85 23.91 19.86
N SER A 152 -1.33 25.01 20.47
CA SER A 152 -0.31 24.89 21.51
C SER A 152 -0.82 24.09 22.70
N ILE A 153 -0.12 23.02 23.07
CA ILE A 153 -0.44 22.18 24.24
C ILE A 153 0.12 22.71 25.55
N THR A 154 0.71 23.92 25.58
CA THR A 154 1.25 24.52 26.83
C THR A 154 0.23 24.70 27.92
N LYS A 155 -1.06 24.77 27.59
CA LYS A 155 -2.19 24.84 28.53
C LYS A 155 -2.92 23.50 28.69
N ALA A 156 -2.38 22.41 28.14
CA ALA A 156 -2.98 21.10 28.28
C ALA A 156 -2.87 20.61 29.73
N LYS A 157 -3.91 19.90 30.18
CA LYS A 157 -3.87 19.16 31.43
C LYS A 157 -3.17 17.83 31.18
N ILE A 158 -2.03 17.63 31.81
CA ILE A 158 -1.24 16.40 31.71
C ILE A 158 -1.48 15.56 32.97
N THR A 159 -1.81 14.29 32.79
CA THR A 159 -1.96 13.32 33.86
C THR A 159 -0.94 12.20 33.63
N ALA A 160 -0.01 12.05 34.56
CA ALA A 160 1.03 11.03 34.53
C ALA A 160 1.13 10.36 35.90
N PRO A 161 1.60 9.10 36.02
CA PRO A 161 1.90 8.48 37.28
C PRO A 161 2.98 9.28 38.03
N LYS A 162 2.74 9.59 39.31
CA LYS A 162 3.71 10.30 40.15
C LYS A 162 4.88 9.43 40.60
N LYS A 163 4.69 8.11 40.58
CA LYS A 163 5.70 7.10 40.99
C LYS A 163 5.53 5.85 40.13
N CYS A 164 6.67 5.29 39.73
CA CYS A 164 6.75 3.97 39.09
C CYS A 164 7.71 3.09 39.86
N SER A 165 7.47 1.80 39.96
CA SER A 165 8.40 0.85 40.59
C SER A 165 9.58 0.58 39.66
N PHE A 166 10.77 0.52 40.24
CA PHE A 166 11.98 0.12 39.51
C PHE A 166 11.86 -1.33 39.03
N THR A 167 12.13 -1.56 37.74
CA THR A 167 12.06 -2.87 37.09
C THR A 167 13.39 -3.31 36.45
N GLY A 168 14.38 -2.42 36.41
CA GLY A 168 15.64 -2.63 35.68
C GLY A 168 15.51 -2.31 34.17
N GLU A 169 14.34 -2.06 33.67
CA GLU A 169 14.04 -1.75 32.26
C GLU A 169 13.69 -0.25 32.08
N LEU A 170 13.68 0.21 30.83
CA LEU A 170 13.21 1.56 30.52
C LEU A 170 11.71 1.68 30.80
N LEU A 171 11.34 2.59 31.67
CA LEU A 171 9.94 2.83 32.06
C LEU A 171 9.34 3.91 31.16
N THR A 172 8.26 3.58 30.45
CA THR A 172 7.50 4.49 29.56
C THR A 172 6.03 4.51 29.94
N PRO A 173 5.69 5.04 31.13
CA PRO A 173 4.32 5.05 31.62
C PRO A 173 3.40 5.84 30.69
N ASP A 174 2.14 5.41 30.60
CA ASP A 174 1.15 6.16 29.83
C ASP A 174 0.90 7.55 30.43
N ILE A 175 0.76 8.52 29.54
CA ILE A 175 0.52 9.91 29.86
C ILE A 175 -0.72 10.36 29.12
N ASP A 176 -1.73 10.79 29.87
CA ASP A 176 -2.94 11.39 29.31
C ASP A 176 -2.76 12.88 29.14
N VAL A 177 -3.09 13.40 27.97
CA VAL A 177 -3.06 14.83 27.65
C VAL A 177 -4.45 15.28 27.23
N LYS A 178 -4.97 16.36 27.84
CA LYS A 178 -6.31 16.91 27.53
C LYS A 178 -6.26 18.40 27.30
N MET A 179 -6.92 18.87 26.26
CA MET A 179 -7.23 20.27 26.03
C MET A 179 -8.68 20.57 26.40
N GLY A 180 -8.86 21.20 27.56
CA GLY A 180 -10.20 21.39 28.12
C GLY A 180 -10.88 20.04 28.44
N LYS A 181 -11.95 19.72 27.70
CA LYS A 181 -12.68 18.44 27.84
C LYS A 181 -12.24 17.37 26.83
N GLU A 182 -11.46 17.74 25.84
CA GLU A 182 -11.02 16.85 24.75
C GLU A 182 -9.74 16.12 25.13
N ALA A 183 -9.74 14.79 24.98
CA ALA A 183 -8.54 13.98 25.14
C ALA A 183 -7.77 13.99 23.83
N LEU A 184 -6.49 14.30 23.92
CA LEU A 184 -5.57 14.24 22.77
C LEU A 184 -5.03 12.83 22.57
N ILE A 185 -4.74 12.46 21.33
CA ILE A 185 -4.32 11.12 20.94
C ILE A 185 -2.80 11.10 20.75
N LYS A 186 -2.12 10.25 21.52
CA LYS A 186 -0.67 10.02 21.38
C LYS A 186 -0.34 9.47 20.00
N GLY A 187 0.70 10.02 19.37
CA GLY A 187 1.10 9.66 18.01
C GLY A 187 0.33 10.38 16.89
N VAL A 188 -0.74 11.11 17.24
CA VAL A 188 -1.52 11.97 16.33
C VAL A 188 -1.40 13.43 16.73
N ASP A 189 -1.76 13.76 17.97
CA ASP A 189 -1.81 15.13 18.49
C ASP A 189 -0.54 15.48 19.27
N TYR A 190 0.12 14.51 19.88
CA TYR A 190 1.36 14.71 20.63
C TYR A 190 2.24 13.45 20.63
N GLU A 191 3.51 13.66 20.93
CA GLU A 191 4.49 12.61 21.21
C GLU A 191 5.06 12.77 22.61
N VAL A 192 5.53 11.68 23.21
CA VAL A 192 6.17 11.65 24.52
C VAL A 192 7.56 11.09 24.37
N THR A 193 8.56 11.85 24.84
CA THR A 193 9.92 11.37 24.99
C THR A 193 10.26 11.23 26.46
N TYR A 194 11.11 10.30 26.80
CA TYR A 194 11.52 10.02 28.18
C TYR A 194 13.03 10.14 28.34
N SER A 195 13.46 10.63 29.50
CA SER A 195 14.86 10.64 29.89
C SER A 195 15.04 10.28 31.36
N ASN A 196 16.19 9.69 31.71
CA ASN A 196 16.50 9.20 33.06
C ASN A 196 15.43 8.21 33.59
N ASN A 197 14.84 7.41 32.71
CA ASN A 197 13.67 6.60 33.00
C ASN A 197 13.99 5.10 33.21
N ARG A 198 15.25 4.76 33.57
CA ARG A 198 15.70 3.40 33.86
C ARG A 198 16.02 3.21 35.32
N ASP A 199 16.91 4.06 35.87
CA ASP A 199 17.43 3.92 37.22
C ASP A 199 16.54 4.61 38.26
N ALA A 200 16.66 4.19 39.51
CA ALA A 200 15.96 4.83 40.61
C ALA A 200 16.35 6.30 40.75
N GLY A 201 15.40 7.20 40.73
CA GLY A 201 15.63 8.63 40.76
C GLY A 201 14.46 9.42 40.15
N THR A 202 14.76 10.61 39.65
CA THR A 202 13.75 11.46 38.96
C THR A 202 13.89 11.28 37.45
N ALA A 203 12.88 10.69 36.85
CA ALA A 203 12.75 10.63 35.39
C ALA A 203 11.97 11.84 34.85
N THR A 204 12.16 12.15 33.57
CA THR A 204 11.44 13.21 32.87
C THR A 204 10.70 12.61 31.67
N ALA A 205 9.48 13.04 31.48
CA ALA A 205 8.71 12.78 30.28
C ALA A 205 8.37 14.11 29.60
#